data_0d8aaffc64ad8ee8fd1531257637c72c
#
_entry.id   0d8aaffc64ad8ee8fd1531257637c72c
#
_cell.length_a   1.000
_cell.length_b   1.000
_cell.length_c   1.000
_cell.angle_alpha   90.00
_cell.angle_beta   90.00
_cell.angle_gamma   90.00
#
_symmetry.space_group_name_H-M   'P 1'
#
loop_
_entity.id
_entity.type
_entity.pdbx_description
1 polymer ?
#
loop_
_entity_poly.entity_id
_entity_poly.type
_entity_poly.pdbx_seq_one_letter_code
_entity_poly.pdbx_strand_id
1 'polypeptide(L)'
;MSRGGNHNPNGSPLMSDNAITATTQELSALTANMRENFIADLQRPPIDLHNPLEVKQAIIDYLLDCEQSGKRPGNMGLYRALDMSRQDMNNILTGKSKTRASLECIDIIKKALNMLSEYREQLGLQGKLNPVSLIFWQKNYDGLRDTQELEVVAKPSHIPDMTPDEIQKQLEKDIPIDIE
;
A
#
# COMPACT_ATOMS: atom_id res chain seq x y z
N MET A 1 -7.93 -14.77 -41.70
CA MET A 1 -8.80 -13.76 -41.06
C MET A 1 -8.04 -13.16 -39.90
N SER A 2 -7.51 -11.95 -40.09
CA SER A 2 -6.73 -11.22 -39.07
C SER A 2 -7.69 -10.63 -38.03
N ARG A 3 -7.54 -10.97 -36.77
CA ARG A 3 -8.26 -10.32 -35.66
C ARG A 3 -7.72 -8.90 -35.51
N GLY A 4 -8.58 -7.92 -35.75
CA GLY A 4 -8.28 -6.51 -35.58
C GLY A 4 -7.85 -6.19 -34.13
N GLY A 5 -6.66 -5.64 -34.00
CA GLY A 5 -6.18 -5.09 -32.74
C GLY A 5 -7.06 -3.94 -32.26
N ASN A 6 -7.35 -3.92 -31.00
CA ASN A 6 -8.12 -2.88 -30.33
C ASN A 6 -7.31 -1.56 -30.36
N HIS A 7 -7.64 -0.67 -31.29
CA HIS A 7 -6.95 0.61 -31.44
C HIS A 7 -7.57 1.63 -30.50
N ASN A 8 -6.81 2.09 -29.54
CA ASN A 8 -7.21 3.21 -28.69
C ASN A 8 -7.14 4.50 -29.55
N PRO A 9 -8.26 5.23 -29.75
CA PRO A 9 -8.29 6.41 -30.60
C PRO A 9 -7.44 7.58 -30.10
N ASN A 10 -6.94 7.56 -28.88
CA ASN A 10 -6.12 8.62 -28.28
C ASN A 10 -4.62 8.38 -28.35
N GLY A 11 -4.15 7.37 -29.08
CA GLY A 11 -2.73 7.18 -29.37
C GLY A 11 -1.80 6.91 -28.18
N SER A 12 -2.32 6.82 -26.96
CA SER A 12 -1.55 6.32 -25.81
C SER A 12 -1.43 4.82 -25.99
N PRO A 13 -0.22 4.22 -26.02
CA PRO A 13 -0.11 2.79 -25.97
C PRO A 13 -0.77 2.35 -24.68
N LEU A 14 -1.97 1.77 -24.76
CA LEU A 14 -2.42 0.84 -23.75
C LEU A 14 -1.22 -0.06 -23.51
N MET A 15 -0.81 -0.23 -22.26
CA MET A 15 0.34 -1.05 -21.85
C MET A 15 0.54 -2.14 -22.89
N SER A 16 1.64 -2.06 -23.63
CA SER A 16 1.89 -3.02 -24.71
C SER A 16 1.72 -4.41 -24.12
N ASP A 17 1.21 -5.35 -24.91
CA ASP A 17 1.09 -6.76 -24.53
C ASP A 17 2.45 -7.36 -24.09
N ASN A 18 3.53 -6.61 -24.21
CA ASN A 18 4.86 -6.85 -23.63
C ASN A 18 4.99 -6.43 -22.17
N ALA A 19 3.97 -5.79 -21.57
CA ALA A 19 3.93 -5.52 -20.16
C ALA A 19 3.62 -6.83 -19.44
N ILE A 20 4.69 -7.51 -18.99
CA ILE A 20 4.63 -8.48 -17.93
C ILE A 20 4.19 -9.90 -18.36
N THR A 21 4.76 -10.43 -19.40
CA THR A 21 4.94 -11.88 -19.45
C THR A 21 6.36 -12.18 -18.97
N ALA A 22 6.51 -12.30 -17.64
CA ALA A 22 7.72 -12.92 -17.11
C ALA A 22 7.87 -14.27 -17.79
N THR A 23 9.02 -14.54 -18.39
CA THR A 23 9.29 -15.82 -19.02
C THR A 23 9.21 -16.93 -17.98
N THR A 24 8.92 -18.16 -18.40
CA THR A 24 8.92 -19.33 -17.50
C THR A 24 10.23 -19.43 -16.71
N GLN A 25 11.34 -19.03 -17.33
CA GLN A 25 12.65 -19.02 -16.70
C GLN A 25 12.76 -17.97 -15.59
N GLU A 26 12.24 -16.77 -15.81
CA GLU A 26 12.22 -15.70 -14.77
C GLU A 26 11.34 -16.09 -13.59
N LEU A 27 10.17 -16.67 -13.85
CA LEU A 27 9.28 -17.18 -12.79
C LEU A 27 9.91 -18.31 -12.01
N SER A 28 10.61 -19.23 -12.69
CA SER A 28 11.36 -20.32 -12.04
C SER A 28 12.48 -19.78 -11.15
N ALA A 29 13.24 -18.79 -11.64
CA ALA A 29 14.30 -18.14 -10.85
C ALA A 29 13.75 -17.41 -9.62
N LEU A 30 12.63 -16.69 -9.75
CA LEU A 30 11.96 -16.04 -8.63
C LEU A 30 11.48 -17.04 -7.58
N THR A 31 10.92 -18.18 -8.03
CA THR A 31 10.44 -19.24 -7.13
C THR A 31 11.60 -19.94 -6.44
N ALA A 32 12.71 -20.19 -7.13
CA ALA A 32 13.92 -20.75 -6.55
C ALA A 32 14.49 -19.83 -5.45
N ASN A 33 14.61 -18.54 -5.74
CA ASN A 33 15.02 -17.52 -4.77
C ASN A 33 14.12 -17.48 -3.52
N MET A 34 12.78 -17.56 -3.75
CA MET A 34 11.83 -17.58 -2.63
C MET A 34 12.03 -18.80 -1.74
N ARG A 35 12.24 -19.99 -2.34
CA ARG A 35 12.51 -21.22 -1.61
C ARG A 35 13.81 -21.15 -0.81
N GLU A 36 14.89 -20.66 -1.40
CA GLU A 36 16.18 -20.51 -0.74
C GLU A 36 16.09 -19.54 0.44
N ASN A 37 15.46 -18.40 0.26
CA ASN A 37 15.21 -17.44 1.32
C ASN A 37 14.38 -18.06 2.47
N PHE A 38 13.36 -18.85 2.14
CA PHE A 38 12.55 -19.52 3.16
C PHE A 38 13.36 -20.54 3.97
N ILE A 39 14.21 -21.34 3.30
CA ILE A 39 15.11 -22.27 3.98
C ILE A 39 16.10 -21.54 4.88
N ALA A 40 16.69 -20.44 4.41
CA ALA A 40 17.60 -19.62 5.20
C ALA A 40 16.91 -19.01 6.43
N ASP A 41 15.66 -18.55 6.30
CA ASP A 41 14.88 -18.01 7.42
C ASP A 41 14.59 -19.09 8.50
N LEU A 42 14.29 -20.33 8.08
CA LEU A 42 14.06 -21.42 9.03
C LEU A 42 15.33 -21.82 9.81
N GLN A 43 16.50 -21.57 9.27
CA GLN A 43 17.79 -21.89 9.89
C GLN A 43 18.37 -20.73 10.71
N ARG A 44 17.86 -19.53 10.52
CA ARG A 44 18.33 -18.35 11.23
C ARG A 44 17.78 -18.33 12.66
N PRO A 45 18.62 -18.01 13.67
CA PRO A 45 18.12 -17.78 15.02
C PRO A 45 17.17 -16.56 15.03
N PRO A 46 16.16 -16.57 15.91
CA PRO A 46 15.26 -15.42 16.06
C PRO A 46 16.04 -14.18 16.48
N ILE A 47 15.65 -13.03 15.93
CA ILE A 47 16.27 -11.73 16.25
C ILE A 47 15.76 -11.23 17.59
N ASP A 48 16.66 -10.88 18.49
CA ASP A 48 16.30 -10.19 19.74
C ASP A 48 15.97 -8.72 19.46
N LEU A 49 14.67 -8.39 19.49
CA LEU A 49 14.18 -7.04 19.28
C LEU A 49 14.43 -6.08 20.47
N HIS A 50 15.12 -6.55 21.52
CA HIS A 50 15.61 -5.71 22.62
C HIS A 50 17.11 -5.39 22.48
N ASN A 51 17.79 -6.05 21.54
CA ASN A 51 19.19 -5.84 21.25
C ASN A 51 19.37 -4.91 20.01
N PRO A 52 19.72 -3.63 20.20
CA PRO A 52 19.89 -2.68 19.08
C PRO A 52 20.96 -3.09 18.08
N LEU A 53 22.00 -3.81 18.51
CA LEU A 53 23.07 -4.25 17.61
C LEU A 53 22.59 -5.37 16.68
N GLU A 54 21.81 -6.33 17.17
CA GLU A 54 21.22 -7.38 16.34
C GLU A 54 20.24 -6.81 15.33
N VAL A 55 19.38 -5.88 15.77
CA VAL A 55 18.41 -5.22 14.87
C VAL A 55 19.14 -4.43 13.77
N LYS A 56 20.18 -3.67 14.11
CA LYS A 56 21.01 -2.94 13.13
C LYS A 56 21.66 -3.91 12.14
N GLN A 57 22.25 -4.97 12.65
CA GLN A 57 22.94 -5.95 11.80
C GLN A 57 21.94 -6.64 10.84
N ALA A 58 20.80 -7.08 11.33
CA ALA A 58 19.77 -7.71 10.50
C ALA A 58 19.26 -6.80 9.37
N ILE A 59 19.14 -5.49 9.64
CA ILE A 59 18.76 -4.50 8.63
C ILE A 59 19.87 -4.35 7.58
N ILE A 60 21.13 -4.24 8.02
CA ILE A 60 22.27 -4.10 7.13
C ILE A 60 22.42 -5.34 6.25
N ASP A 61 22.33 -6.53 6.82
CA ASP A 61 22.43 -7.80 6.09
C ASP A 61 21.32 -7.94 5.05
N TYR A 62 20.11 -7.50 5.39
CA TYR A 62 19.01 -7.47 4.43
C TYR A 62 19.29 -6.52 3.25
N LEU A 63 19.83 -5.33 3.51
CA LEU A 63 20.15 -4.37 2.44
C LEU A 63 21.30 -4.88 1.56
N LEU A 64 22.30 -5.52 2.16
CA LEU A 64 23.41 -6.15 1.43
C LEU A 64 22.91 -7.32 0.56
N ASP A 65 21.99 -8.16 1.07
CA ASP A 65 21.35 -9.21 0.26
C ASP A 65 20.60 -8.61 -0.94
N CYS A 66 19.87 -7.52 -0.74
CA CYS A 66 19.20 -6.83 -1.82
C CYS A 66 20.17 -6.30 -2.88
N GLU A 67 21.29 -5.69 -2.44
CA GLU A 67 22.34 -5.18 -3.33
C GLU A 67 22.98 -6.32 -4.15
N GLN A 68 23.40 -7.39 -3.49
CA GLN A 68 24.06 -8.53 -4.12
C GLN A 68 23.15 -9.31 -5.08
N SER A 69 21.88 -9.45 -4.71
CA SER A 69 20.88 -10.18 -5.52
C SER A 69 20.21 -9.32 -6.57
N GLY A 70 20.48 -8.00 -6.62
CA GLY A 70 19.81 -7.07 -7.51
C GLY A 70 18.31 -6.88 -7.21
N LYS A 71 17.85 -7.28 -6.03
CA LYS A 71 16.46 -7.10 -5.59
C LYS A 71 16.24 -5.67 -5.08
N ARG A 72 15.05 -5.16 -5.31
CA ARG A 72 14.65 -3.88 -4.72
C ARG A 72 14.25 -4.09 -3.25
N PRO A 73 14.84 -3.35 -2.30
CA PRO A 73 14.44 -3.46 -0.91
C PRO A 73 13.00 -2.97 -0.71
N GLY A 74 12.28 -3.65 0.19
CA GLY A 74 10.88 -3.36 0.47
C GLY A 74 10.50 -3.70 1.91
N ASN A 75 9.36 -3.16 2.36
CA ASN A 75 8.91 -3.30 3.75
C ASN A 75 8.75 -4.77 4.16
N MET A 76 8.16 -5.61 3.30
CA MET A 76 7.95 -7.01 3.63
C MET A 76 9.26 -7.80 3.77
N GLY A 77 10.28 -7.48 2.96
CA GLY A 77 11.61 -8.05 3.09
C GLY A 77 12.29 -7.63 4.40
N LEU A 78 12.15 -6.36 4.79
CA LEU A 78 12.64 -5.86 6.06
C LEU A 78 11.94 -6.55 7.25
N TYR A 79 10.60 -6.73 7.19
CA TYR A 79 9.86 -7.42 8.26
C TYR A 79 10.34 -8.87 8.41
N ARG A 80 10.53 -9.56 7.31
CA ARG A 80 11.08 -10.91 7.29
C ARG A 80 12.50 -10.96 7.88
N ALA A 81 13.35 -10.00 7.54
CA ALA A 81 14.71 -9.93 8.07
C ALA A 81 14.75 -9.74 9.59
N LEU A 82 13.71 -9.12 10.15
CA LEU A 82 13.53 -8.92 11.59
C LEU A 82 12.69 -10.02 12.25
N ASP A 83 12.39 -11.11 11.54
CA ASP A 83 11.53 -12.21 11.99
C ASP A 83 10.15 -11.74 12.48
N MET A 84 9.55 -10.82 11.72
CA MET A 84 8.29 -10.17 12.09
C MET A 84 7.24 -10.31 11.01
N SER A 85 6.00 -10.57 11.45
CA SER A 85 4.84 -10.41 10.57
C SER A 85 4.50 -8.92 10.36
N ARG A 86 3.75 -8.62 9.27
CA ARG A 86 3.21 -7.27 9.06
C ARG A 86 2.36 -6.80 10.25
N GLN A 87 1.58 -7.70 10.86
CA GLN A 87 0.72 -7.38 12.00
C GLN A 87 1.54 -7.03 13.23
N ASP A 88 2.59 -7.80 13.52
CA ASP A 88 3.48 -7.54 14.65
C ASP A 88 4.18 -6.19 14.51
N MET A 89 4.71 -5.93 13.31
CA MET A 89 5.34 -4.64 13.00
C MET A 89 4.36 -3.48 13.23
N ASN A 90 3.14 -3.58 12.71
CA ASN A 90 2.13 -2.55 12.92
C ASN A 90 1.79 -2.37 14.41
N ASN A 91 1.69 -3.45 15.18
CA ASN A 91 1.42 -3.39 16.63
C ASN A 91 2.54 -2.69 17.40
N ILE A 92 3.80 -2.91 17.01
CA ILE A 92 4.96 -2.24 17.61
C ILE A 92 4.99 -0.75 17.24
N LEU A 93 4.85 -0.43 15.96
CA LEU A 93 4.91 0.95 15.47
C LEU A 93 3.77 1.83 16.01
N THR A 94 2.58 1.25 16.22
CA THR A 94 1.41 1.94 16.80
C THR A 94 1.37 1.91 18.33
N GLY A 95 2.36 1.28 18.99
CA GLY A 95 2.42 1.17 20.45
C GLY A 95 1.40 0.21 21.08
N LYS A 96 0.73 -0.62 20.26
CA LYS A 96 -0.20 -1.66 20.76
C LYS A 96 0.54 -2.81 21.46
N SER A 97 1.80 -3.06 21.09
CA SER A 97 2.67 -4.06 21.71
C SER A 97 3.92 -3.36 22.26
N LYS A 98 3.87 -2.96 23.53
CA LYS A 98 4.95 -2.19 24.17
C LYS A 98 6.13 -3.04 24.63
N THR A 99 5.92 -4.33 24.81
CA THR A 99 6.91 -5.25 25.44
C THR A 99 7.71 -6.06 24.42
N ARG A 100 7.35 -6.03 23.13
CA ARG A 100 7.96 -6.90 22.12
C ARG A 100 9.28 -6.37 21.56
N ALA A 101 9.54 -5.07 21.70
CA ALA A 101 10.77 -4.43 21.27
C ALA A 101 11.14 -3.26 22.17
N SER A 102 12.43 -2.99 22.32
CA SER A 102 12.89 -1.80 23.03
C SER A 102 12.59 -0.52 22.22
N LEU A 103 12.47 0.61 22.92
CA LEU A 103 12.24 1.91 22.25
C LEU A 103 13.36 2.26 21.26
N GLU A 104 14.61 1.95 21.62
CA GLU A 104 15.75 2.17 20.74
C GLU A 104 15.64 1.32 19.46
N CYS A 105 15.26 0.04 19.57
CA CYS A 105 15.04 -0.82 18.42
C CYS A 105 13.88 -0.31 17.54
N ILE A 106 12.79 0.16 18.15
CA ILE A 106 11.67 0.77 17.41
C ILE A 106 12.13 1.99 16.61
N ASP A 107 12.98 2.84 17.19
CA ASP A 107 13.50 4.03 16.50
C ASP A 107 14.45 3.64 15.35
N ILE A 108 15.24 2.60 15.49
CA ILE A 108 16.08 2.05 14.43
C ILE A 108 15.21 1.52 13.27
N ILE A 109 14.16 0.76 13.60
CA ILE A 109 13.23 0.22 12.60
C ILE A 109 12.51 1.35 11.86
N LYS A 110 12.04 2.39 12.56
CA LYS A 110 11.42 3.56 11.95
C LYS A 110 12.36 4.27 10.97
N LYS A 111 13.64 4.43 11.34
CA LYS A 111 14.66 5.01 10.45
C LYS A 111 14.83 4.17 9.19
N ALA A 112 14.89 2.85 9.31
CA ALA A 112 14.99 1.95 8.16
C ALA A 112 13.75 2.03 7.25
N LEU A 113 12.55 2.12 7.82
CA LEU A 113 11.31 2.30 7.04
C LEU A 113 11.29 3.63 6.29
N ASN A 114 11.74 4.72 6.92
CA ASN A 114 11.86 6.03 6.26
C ASN A 114 12.86 5.99 5.10
N MET A 115 14.00 5.31 5.25
CA MET A 115 14.94 5.11 4.15
C MET A 115 14.33 4.31 2.99
N LEU A 116 13.50 3.30 3.27
CA LEU A 116 12.78 2.58 2.23
C LEU A 116 11.73 3.46 1.52
N SER A 117 11.09 4.38 2.23
CA SER A 117 10.17 5.36 1.64
C SER A 117 10.91 6.33 0.72
N GLU A 118 12.04 6.87 1.17
CA GLU A 118 12.92 7.72 0.36
C GLU A 118 13.41 6.99 -0.90
N TYR A 119 13.86 5.75 -0.76
CA TYR A 119 14.29 4.94 -1.90
C TYR A 119 13.18 4.78 -2.95
N ARG A 120 11.92 4.52 -2.53
CA ARG A 120 10.78 4.44 -3.45
C ARG A 120 10.47 5.77 -4.12
N GLU A 121 10.55 6.87 -3.38
CA GLU A 121 10.38 8.22 -3.92
C GLU A 121 11.43 8.50 -5.00
N GLN A 122 12.69 8.22 -4.74
CA GLN A 122 13.77 8.38 -5.71
C GLN A 122 13.54 7.53 -6.97
N LEU A 123 13.10 6.30 -6.83
CA LEU A 123 12.74 5.45 -7.98
C LEU A 123 11.54 6.03 -8.77
N GLY A 124 10.58 6.62 -8.07
CA GLY A 124 9.44 7.31 -8.69
C GLY A 124 9.87 8.53 -9.49
N LEU A 125 10.68 9.41 -8.89
CA LEU A 125 11.24 10.61 -9.52
C LEU A 125 12.10 10.28 -10.75
N GLN A 126 12.80 9.13 -10.73
CA GLN A 126 13.59 8.65 -11.86
C GLN A 126 12.74 7.90 -12.93
N GLY A 127 11.44 7.81 -12.76
CA GLY A 127 10.55 7.07 -13.67
C GLY A 127 10.78 5.54 -13.68
N LYS A 128 11.46 5.00 -12.66
CA LYS A 128 11.76 3.56 -12.54
C LYS A 128 10.67 2.77 -11.79
N LEU A 129 9.63 3.45 -11.30
CA LEU A 129 8.43 2.87 -10.71
C LEU A 129 7.19 3.30 -11.48
N ASN A 130 6.24 2.38 -11.61
CA ASN A 130 4.92 2.74 -12.12
C ASN A 130 4.25 3.69 -11.12
N PRO A 131 3.71 4.86 -11.58
CA PRO A 131 3.09 5.86 -10.70
C PRO A 131 1.95 5.29 -9.83
N VAL A 132 1.14 4.38 -10.38
CA VAL A 132 0.05 3.72 -9.63
C VAL A 132 0.60 2.88 -8.49
N SER A 133 1.68 2.14 -8.73
CA SER A 133 2.37 1.37 -7.70
C SER A 133 2.96 2.27 -6.62
N LEU A 134 3.55 3.40 -7.00
CA LEU A 134 4.12 4.38 -6.07
C LEU A 134 3.02 4.94 -5.15
N ILE A 135 1.90 5.42 -5.71
CA ILE A 135 0.76 5.93 -4.95
C ILE A 135 0.22 4.86 -4.00
N PHE A 136 0.09 3.61 -4.47
CA PHE A 136 -0.35 2.49 -3.64
C PHE A 136 0.56 2.27 -2.43
N TRP A 137 1.89 2.30 -2.63
CA TRP A 137 2.87 2.13 -1.57
C TRP A 137 2.81 3.28 -0.57
N GLN A 138 2.77 4.52 -1.03
CA GLN A 138 2.70 5.72 -0.20
C GLN A 138 1.45 5.72 0.69
N LYS A 139 0.29 5.34 0.14
CA LYS A 139 -0.97 5.26 0.93
C LYS A 139 -0.95 4.14 1.97
N ASN A 140 -0.37 2.98 1.64
CA ASN A 140 -0.43 1.80 2.51
C ASN A 140 0.70 1.72 3.55
N TYR A 141 1.84 2.35 3.30
CA TYR A 141 3.03 2.22 4.13
C TYR A 141 3.57 3.55 4.64
N ASP A 142 3.44 4.63 3.90
CA ASP A 142 4.01 5.92 4.25
C ASP A 142 2.96 6.86 4.88
N GLY A 143 1.71 6.41 5.03
CA GLY A 143 0.64 7.11 5.74
C GLY A 143 0.06 8.30 4.98
N LEU A 144 0.40 8.47 3.70
CA LEU A 144 -0.17 9.53 2.88
C LEU A 144 -1.66 9.26 2.63
N ARG A 145 -2.47 10.30 2.79
CA ARG A 145 -3.92 10.24 2.57
C ARG A 145 -4.30 11.31 1.56
N ASP A 146 -5.23 10.95 0.66
CA ASP A 146 -5.91 11.97 -0.14
C ASP A 146 -6.89 12.68 0.80
N THR A 147 -6.56 13.87 1.27
CA THR A 147 -7.50 14.75 1.95
C THR A 147 -8.28 15.50 0.86
N GLN A 148 -9.43 14.96 0.48
CA GLN A 148 -10.46 15.78 -0.17
C GLN A 148 -11.25 16.44 0.94
N GLU A 149 -11.05 17.74 1.17
CA GLU A 149 -12.00 18.54 1.91
C GLU A 149 -13.25 18.67 1.02
N LEU A 150 -14.21 17.78 1.23
CA LEU A 150 -15.56 17.98 0.74
C LEU A 150 -16.14 19.09 1.62
N GLU A 151 -16.04 20.33 1.16
CA GLU A 151 -16.87 21.39 1.68
C GLU A 151 -18.32 21.04 1.36
N VAL A 152 -18.98 20.33 2.28
CA VAL A 152 -20.42 20.14 2.22
C VAL A 152 -21.01 21.51 2.49
N VAL A 153 -21.11 22.32 1.46
CA VAL A 153 -21.98 23.48 1.47
C VAL A 153 -23.39 22.90 1.60
N ALA A 154 -23.86 22.80 2.84
CA ALA A 154 -25.25 22.54 3.10
C ALA A 154 -26.00 23.68 2.40
N LYS A 155 -26.49 23.44 1.18
CA LYS A 155 -27.52 24.34 0.62
C LYS A 155 -28.61 24.39 1.69
N PRO A 156 -28.91 25.59 2.24
CA PRO A 156 -30.04 25.69 3.12
C PRO A 156 -31.21 25.07 2.32
N SER A 157 -31.70 23.95 2.76
CA SER A 157 -32.95 23.44 2.27
C SER A 157 -33.94 24.56 2.58
N HIS A 158 -34.29 25.30 1.55
CA HIS A 158 -35.41 26.25 1.63
C HIS A 158 -36.64 25.37 1.69
N ILE A 159 -36.83 24.73 2.86
CA ILE A 159 -38.12 24.23 3.26
C ILE A 159 -38.83 25.54 3.61
N PRO A 160 -39.81 26.01 2.80
CA PRO A 160 -40.63 27.12 3.18
C PRO A 160 -41.17 26.77 4.57
N ASP A 161 -41.26 27.79 5.47
CA ASP A 161 -41.97 27.65 6.75
C ASP A 161 -43.45 27.38 6.44
N MET A 162 -43.71 26.17 5.98
CA MET A 162 -45.07 25.70 5.69
C MET A 162 -45.66 25.19 7.01
N THR A 163 -46.84 25.65 7.29
CA THR A 163 -47.63 25.15 8.41
C THR A 163 -48.00 23.66 8.14
N PRO A 164 -48.22 22.84 9.16
CA PRO A 164 -48.66 21.44 8.99
C PRO A 164 -49.82 21.27 8.03
N ASP A 165 -50.76 22.19 8.03
CA ASP A 165 -51.92 22.19 7.15
C ASP A 165 -51.60 22.48 5.68
N GLU A 166 -50.57 23.28 5.42
CA GLU A 166 -50.09 23.54 4.06
C GLU A 166 -49.33 22.35 3.49
N ILE A 167 -48.55 21.64 4.33
CA ILE A 167 -47.87 20.40 3.95
C ILE A 167 -48.88 19.33 3.61
N GLN A 168 -49.94 19.19 4.41
CA GLN A 168 -50.98 18.19 4.16
C GLN A 168 -51.76 18.46 2.86
N LYS A 169 -52.09 19.73 2.56
CA LYS A 169 -52.69 20.14 1.29
C LYS A 169 -51.82 19.90 0.08
N GLN A 170 -50.50 19.99 0.23
CA GLN A 170 -49.56 19.74 -0.86
C GLN A 170 -49.41 18.22 -1.12
N LEU A 171 -49.38 17.41 -0.07
CA LEU A 171 -49.35 15.94 -0.17
C LEU A 171 -50.64 15.38 -0.80
N GLU A 172 -51.79 15.97 -0.47
CA GLU A 172 -53.09 15.58 -1.09
C GLU A 172 -53.17 15.92 -2.60
N LYS A 173 -52.39 16.91 -3.05
CA LYS A 173 -52.32 17.32 -4.45
C LYS A 173 -51.40 16.46 -5.30
N ASP A 174 -50.38 15.89 -4.66
CA ASP A 174 -49.33 15.08 -5.33
C ASP A 174 -49.63 13.56 -5.36
N ILE A 175 -50.76 13.12 -4.76
CA ILE A 175 -51.22 11.74 -4.85
C ILE A 175 -52.26 11.66 -5.96
N PRO A 176 -51.98 11.09 -7.15
CA PRO A 176 -53.01 10.79 -8.12
C PRO A 176 -53.86 9.68 -7.56
N ILE A 177 -55.11 9.98 -7.26
CA ILE A 177 -56.11 8.97 -6.92
C ILE A 177 -56.65 8.44 -8.24
N ASP A 178 -55.96 7.44 -8.79
CA ASP A 178 -56.53 6.55 -9.78
C ASP A 178 -56.86 5.23 -9.08
N ILE A 179 -58.06 5.16 -8.58
CA ILE A 179 -58.70 3.89 -8.20
C ILE A 179 -59.88 3.73 -9.11
N GLU A 180 -59.75 2.95 -10.19
CA GLU A 180 -60.81 2.17 -10.78
C GLU A 180 -60.44 0.70 -10.70
#